data_72ccf4bc8edf5a39cba43cd77636e311
#
_entry.id   72ccf4bc8edf5a39cba43cd77636e311
#
_cell.length_a   1.000
_cell.length_b   1.000
_cell.length_c   1.000
_cell.angle_alpha   90.00
_cell.angle_beta   90.00
_cell.angle_gamma   90.00
#
_symmetry.space_group_name_H-M   'P 1'
#
loop_
_entity.id
_entity.type
_entity.pdbx_description
1 polymer ?
#
loop_
_entity_poly.entity_id
_entity_poly.type
_entity_poly.pdbx_seq_one_letter_code
_entity_poly.pdbx_strand_id
1 'polypeptide(L)'
;MEETILPPTPTVTLTAGETGYTTVNITLESTNALRCAYLVMEENEIMPDAQEVLDKGIVTTANKPMDILIEELDANTQYVVLAAAKGEEENVLASVKIATKAFSVPDKKHTLIFYYMGDNTGLETEMEANLRIIQGAAGHLIRLSDKNQVAVFYDNGKRSTLTKLVINEENNRTSHQIIEEY
;
A
#
# COMPACT_ATOMS: atom_id res chain seq x y z
N MET A 1 -41.03 -24.96 42.12
CA MET A 1 -40.25 -25.13 40.88
C MET A 1 -39.43 -23.88 40.74
N GLU A 2 -38.10 -23.98 40.89
CA GLU A 2 -37.22 -22.86 40.61
C GLU A 2 -37.12 -22.72 39.10
N GLU A 3 -37.43 -21.57 38.58
CA GLU A 3 -37.27 -21.23 37.17
C GLU A 3 -35.79 -21.04 36.90
N THR A 4 -35.16 -21.96 36.20
CA THR A 4 -33.77 -21.88 35.83
C THR A 4 -33.66 -20.76 34.79
N ILE A 5 -33.23 -19.58 35.18
CA ILE A 5 -32.93 -18.48 34.26
C ILE A 5 -31.63 -18.85 33.56
N LEU A 6 -31.72 -19.20 32.26
CA LEU A 6 -30.52 -19.43 31.44
C LEU A 6 -29.75 -18.11 31.24
N PRO A 7 -28.42 -18.16 31.32
CA PRO A 7 -27.61 -16.97 31.05
C PRO A 7 -27.83 -16.48 29.61
N PRO A 8 -27.72 -15.17 29.37
CA PRO A 8 -27.92 -14.63 28.04
C PRO A 8 -26.82 -15.08 27.09
N THR A 9 -27.21 -15.51 25.89
CA THR A 9 -26.30 -15.92 24.82
C THR A 9 -25.39 -14.74 24.40
N PRO A 10 -24.07 -14.93 24.30
CA PRO A 10 -23.17 -13.91 23.81
C PRO A 10 -23.39 -13.66 22.31
N THR A 11 -23.12 -12.45 21.86
CA THR A 11 -23.07 -12.15 20.43
C THR A 11 -21.76 -11.45 20.07
N VAL A 12 -21.33 -11.64 18.84
CA VAL A 12 -20.21 -10.89 18.26
C VAL A 12 -20.49 -10.61 16.79
N THR A 13 -20.18 -9.40 16.36
CA THR A 13 -20.33 -8.96 14.98
C THR A 13 -19.06 -8.25 14.52
N LEU A 14 -18.72 -8.40 13.24
CA LEU A 14 -17.62 -7.75 12.57
C LEU A 14 -18.15 -7.01 11.35
N THR A 15 -17.77 -5.77 11.21
CA THR A 15 -18.07 -4.96 10.03
C THR A 15 -16.74 -4.46 9.43
N ALA A 16 -16.54 -4.72 8.14
CA ALA A 16 -15.40 -4.18 7.42
C ALA A 16 -15.62 -2.69 7.12
N GLY A 17 -14.61 -1.89 7.40
CA GLY A 17 -14.54 -0.46 7.09
C GLY A 17 -13.66 -0.19 5.87
N GLU A 18 -12.96 0.95 5.90
CA GLU A 18 -12.06 1.34 4.83
C GLU A 18 -10.83 0.45 4.77
N THR A 19 -10.42 0.09 3.55
CA THR A 19 -9.21 -0.68 3.27
C THR A 19 -8.14 0.21 2.65
N GLY A 20 -6.91 0.10 3.14
CA GLY A 20 -5.71 0.69 2.56
C GLY A 20 -4.92 -0.31 1.72
N TYR A 21 -3.66 -0.01 1.47
CA TYR A 21 -2.72 -0.94 0.84
C TYR A 21 -2.19 -1.99 1.82
N THR A 22 -1.95 -1.59 3.06
CA THR A 22 -1.38 -2.41 4.13
C THR A 22 -2.19 -2.31 5.42
N THR A 23 -3.37 -1.71 5.36
CA THR A 23 -4.22 -1.44 6.52
C THR A 23 -5.67 -1.70 6.20
N VAL A 24 -6.44 -2.09 7.24
CA VAL A 24 -7.89 -2.23 7.17
C VAL A 24 -8.51 -1.75 8.48
N ASN A 25 -9.57 -0.96 8.39
CA ASN A 25 -10.42 -0.66 9.53
C ASN A 25 -11.52 -1.71 9.66
N ILE A 26 -11.78 -2.16 10.87
CA ILE A 26 -12.93 -3.00 11.21
C ILE A 26 -13.64 -2.42 12.42
N THR A 27 -14.95 -2.63 12.50
CA THR A 27 -15.73 -2.39 13.71
C THR A 27 -16.13 -3.74 14.31
N LEU A 28 -15.79 -3.97 15.57
CA LEU A 28 -16.13 -5.15 16.34
C LEU A 28 -17.11 -4.76 17.43
N GLU A 29 -18.22 -5.48 17.51
CA GLU A 29 -19.23 -5.31 18.55
C GLU A 29 -19.53 -6.65 19.22
N SER A 30 -19.70 -6.65 20.53
CA SER A 30 -20.13 -7.82 21.28
C SER A 30 -21.13 -7.46 22.37
N THR A 31 -21.98 -8.42 22.72
CA THR A 31 -22.92 -8.29 23.84
C THR A 31 -22.91 -9.56 24.66
N ASN A 32 -23.24 -9.48 25.96
CA ASN A 32 -23.29 -10.59 26.90
C ASN A 32 -22.00 -11.45 26.93
N ALA A 33 -20.86 -10.83 26.61
CA ALA A 33 -19.59 -11.50 26.54
C ALA A 33 -18.77 -11.29 27.81
N LEU A 34 -18.19 -12.36 28.34
CA LEU A 34 -17.20 -12.33 29.42
C LEU A 34 -15.81 -11.96 28.90
N ARG A 35 -15.52 -12.34 27.65
CA ARG A 35 -14.26 -12.06 26.96
C ARG A 35 -14.52 -11.97 25.46
N CYS A 36 -13.78 -11.11 24.77
CA CYS A 36 -13.80 -11.00 23.34
C CYS A 36 -12.35 -10.92 22.81
N ALA A 37 -12.11 -11.56 21.67
CA ALA A 37 -10.82 -11.51 20.99
C ALA A 37 -11.04 -11.55 19.48
N TYR A 38 -10.07 -11.04 18.73
CA TYR A 38 -10.05 -11.17 17.27
C TYR A 38 -8.71 -11.71 16.77
N LEU A 39 -8.74 -12.33 15.59
CA LEU A 39 -7.58 -12.87 14.89
C LEU A 39 -7.68 -12.49 13.42
N VAL A 40 -6.54 -12.17 12.81
CA VAL A 40 -6.41 -11.89 11.38
C VAL A 40 -5.59 -13.01 10.77
N MET A 41 -6.05 -13.54 9.62
CA MET A 41 -5.37 -14.62 8.91
C MET A 41 -5.56 -14.44 7.40
N GLU A 42 -4.71 -15.04 6.59
CA GLU A 42 -4.93 -15.11 5.15
C GLU A 42 -6.11 -16.03 4.81
N GLU A 43 -6.82 -15.72 3.71
CA GLU A 43 -8.03 -16.46 3.33
C GLU A 43 -7.77 -17.96 3.03
N ASN A 44 -6.54 -18.30 2.66
CA ASN A 44 -6.13 -19.68 2.32
C ASN A 44 -5.76 -20.56 3.53
N GLU A 45 -5.74 -19.98 4.73
CA GLU A 45 -5.43 -20.74 5.95
C GLU A 45 -6.65 -21.49 6.50
N ILE A 46 -6.37 -22.47 7.36
CA ILE A 46 -7.43 -23.27 8.02
C ILE A 46 -8.11 -22.41 9.08
N MET A 47 -9.42 -22.23 8.94
CA MET A 47 -10.21 -21.39 9.85
C MET A 47 -10.26 -22.03 11.26
N PRO A 48 -9.78 -21.32 12.30
CA PRO A 48 -9.85 -21.78 13.68
C PRO A 48 -11.29 -21.73 14.23
N ASP A 49 -11.53 -22.47 15.28
CA ASP A 49 -12.78 -22.40 16.03
C ASP A 49 -12.81 -21.17 16.99
N ALA A 50 -13.96 -20.94 17.62
CA ALA A 50 -14.14 -19.83 18.55
C ALA A 50 -13.18 -19.88 19.75
N GLN A 51 -12.90 -21.09 20.28
CA GLN A 51 -12.00 -21.27 21.42
C GLN A 51 -10.55 -20.90 21.02
N GLU A 52 -10.13 -21.31 19.85
CA GLU A 52 -8.80 -21.04 19.35
C GLU A 52 -8.59 -19.53 19.08
N VAL A 53 -9.60 -18.83 18.57
CA VAL A 53 -9.58 -17.36 18.43
C VAL A 53 -9.49 -16.68 19.80
N LEU A 54 -10.22 -17.17 20.80
CA LEU A 54 -10.15 -16.64 22.17
C LEU A 54 -8.77 -16.84 22.82
N ASP A 55 -8.10 -17.95 22.50
CA ASP A 55 -6.81 -18.30 23.12
C ASP A 55 -5.62 -17.62 22.43
N LYS A 56 -5.64 -17.52 21.11
CA LYS A 56 -4.52 -17.00 20.29
C LYS A 56 -4.71 -15.57 19.80
N GLY A 57 -5.93 -15.07 19.76
CA GLY A 57 -6.29 -13.78 19.22
C GLY A 57 -5.92 -12.61 20.15
N ILE A 58 -6.02 -11.42 19.59
CA ILE A 58 -5.84 -10.16 20.30
C ILE A 58 -7.08 -9.88 21.15
N VAL A 59 -6.90 -9.80 22.47
CA VAL A 59 -8.01 -9.55 23.40
C VAL A 59 -8.50 -8.12 23.27
N THR A 60 -9.83 -7.95 23.23
CA THR A 60 -10.49 -6.66 23.15
C THR A 60 -11.45 -6.41 24.31
N THR A 61 -11.94 -5.18 24.40
CA THR A 61 -12.98 -4.85 25.39
C THR A 61 -14.31 -5.50 24.98
N ALA A 62 -14.84 -6.34 25.85
CA ALA A 62 -16.16 -6.94 25.64
C ALA A 62 -17.30 -5.95 25.89
N ASN A 63 -18.45 -6.19 25.24
CA ASN A 63 -19.70 -5.46 25.43
C ASN A 63 -19.64 -3.96 25.09
N LYS A 64 -18.73 -3.59 24.17
CA LYS A 64 -18.62 -2.24 23.62
C LYS A 64 -18.23 -2.31 22.15
N PRO A 65 -18.79 -1.46 21.29
CA PRO A 65 -18.29 -1.31 19.94
C PRO A 65 -16.85 -0.76 19.97
N MET A 66 -16.00 -1.33 19.13
CA MET A 66 -14.60 -0.93 18.97
C MET A 66 -14.23 -0.81 17.51
N ASP A 67 -13.69 0.33 17.13
CA ASP A 67 -13.03 0.50 15.84
C ASP A 67 -11.56 0.11 15.97
N ILE A 68 -11.12 -0.80 15.13
CA ILE A 68 -9.79 -1.39 15.16
C ILE A 68 -9.12 -1.12 13.82
N LEU A 69 -7.96 -0.49 13.84
CA LEU A 69 -7.08 -0.40 12.70
C LEU A 69 -6.12 -1.61 12.72
N ILE A 70 -6.22 -2.43 11.69
CA ILE A 70 -5.28 -3.54 11.45
C ILE A 70 -4.23 -3.02 10.50
N GLU A 71 -2.95 -3.15 10.88
CA GLU A 71 -1.79 -2.67 10.15
C GLU A 71 -0.86 -3.82 9.76
N GLU A 72 0.19 -3.54 9.02
CA GLU A 72 1.23 -4.49 8.59
C GLU A 72 0.71 -5.65 7.72
N LEU A 73 -0.38 -5.42 6.98
CA LEU A 73 -0.89 -6.37 6.02
C LEU A 73 -0.14 -6.28 4.69
N ASP A 74 -0.07 -7.38 3.96
CA ASP A 74 0.43 -7.37 2.58
C ASP A 74 -0.58 -6.74 1.62
N ALA A 75 -0.08 -5.97 0.67
CA ALA A 75 -0.92 -5.36 -0.35
C ALA A 75 -1.46 -6.41 -1.34
N ASN A 76 -2.65 -6.15 -1.91
CA ASN A 76 -3.31 -7.04 -2.86
C ASN A 76 -3.55 -8.46 -2.32
N THR A 77 -3.81 -8.58 -1.02
CA THR A 77 -3.96 -9.86 -0.33
C THR A 77 -5.35 -9.96 0.29
N GLN A 78 -5.91 -11.14 0.26
CA GLN A 78 -7.20 -11.43 0.87
C GLN A 78 -7.00 -12.02 2.27
N TYR A 79 -7.70 -11.44 3.23
CA TYR A 79 -7.67 -11.84 4.63
C TYR A 79 -9.07 -12.17 5.13
N VAL A 80 -9.10 -12.95 6.19
CA VAL A 80 -10.29 -13.18 7.01
C VAL A 80 -10.00 -12.64 8.40
N VAL A 81 -10.86 -11.77 8.89
CA VAL A 81 -10.85 -11.38 10.30
C VAL A 81 -11.91 -12.18 11.01
N LEU A 82 -11.51 -12.84 12.07
CA LEU A 82 -12.34 -13.65 12.96
C LEU A 82 -12.48 -12.93 14.28
N ALA A 83 -13.66 -12.91 14.87
CA ALA A 83 -13.85 -12.47 16.25
C ALA A 83 -14.66 -13.52 17.01
N ALA A 84 -14.24 -13.79 18.23
CA ALA A 84 -14.92 -14.69 19.11
C ALA A 84 -15.31 -13.98 20.42
N ALA A 85 -16.50 -14.29 20.91
CA ALA A 85 -16.97 -13.87 22.21
C ALA A 85 -17.28 -15.10 23.08
N LYS A 86 -16.75 -15.07 24.30
CA LYS A 86 -17.00 -16.09 25.32
C LYS A 86 -18.19 -15.69 26.18
N GLY A 87 -19.20 -16.54 26.24
CA GLY A 87 -20.29 -16.45 27.21
C GLY A 87 -20.04 -17.31 28.45
N GLU A 88 -21.07 -17.48 29.25
CA GLU A 88 -21.01 -18.37 30.43
C GLU A 88 -21.04 -19.82 30.00
N GLU A 89 -21.89 -20.18 29.04
CA GLU A 89 -22.10 -21.56 28.60
C GLU A 89 -21.53 -21.86 27.22
N GLU A 90 -21.47 -20.87 26.34
CA GLU A 90 -21.06 -21.05 24.94
C GLU A 90 -20.12 -19.97 24.47
N ASN A 91 -19.37 -20.27 23.39
CA ASN A 91 -18.57 -19.31 22.64
C ASN A 91 -19.20 -19.11 21.27
N VAL A 92 -19.19 -17.89 20.76
CA VAL A 92 -19.66 -17.55 19.42
C VAL A 92 -18.53 -17.01 18.57
N LEU A 93 -18.62 -17.23 17.27
CA LEU A 93 -17.64 -16.82 16.27
C LEU A 93 -18.33 -16.02 15.17
N ALA A 94 -17.71 -14.92 14.79
CA ALA A 94 -18.05 -14.15 13.58
C ALA A 94 -16.81 -14.03 12.69
N SER A 95 -17.02 -13.86 11.40
CA SER A 95 -15.95 -13.62 10.45
C SER A 95 -16.34 -12.58 9.42
N VAL A 96 -15.36 -11.83 8.92
CA VAL A 96 -15.52 -10.93 7.79
C VAL A 96 -14.32 -11.08 6.85
N LYS A 97 -14.60 -11.16 5.55
CA LYS A 97 -13.55 -11.17 4.52
C LYS A 97 -13.22 -9.74 4.15
N ILE A 98 -11.94 -9.48 4.02
CA ILE A 98 -11.38 -8.19 3.64
C ILE A 98 -10.31 -8.40 2.56
N ALA A 99 -10.09 -7.39 1.74
CA ALA A 99 -9.00 -7.38 0.77
C ALA A 99 -8.27 -6.05 0.84
N THR A 100 -6.95 -6.09 0.99
CA THR A 100 -6.12 -4.90 0.87
C THR A 100 -6.06 -4.45 -0.58
N LYS A 101 -5.87 -3.14 -0.79
CA LYS A 101 -5.76 -2.58 -2.14
C LYS A 101 -4.48 -3.08 -2.81
N ALA A 102 -4.59 -3.41 -4.09
CA ALA A 102 -3.42 -3.59 -4.92
C ALA A 102 -2.68 -2.25 -5.01
N PHE A 103 -1.35 -2.27 -4.90
CA PHE A 103 -0.57 -1.16 -5.42
C PHE A 103 -0.88 -1.07 -6.91
N SER A 104 -1.87 -0.31 -7.28
CA SER A 104 -1.89 0.18 -8.63
C SER A 104 -0.66 1.08 -8.72
N VAL A 105 0.37 0.62 -9.42
CA VAL A 105 1.27 1.56 -10.07
C VAL A 105 0.31 2.37 -10.94
N PRO A 106 0.03 3.65 -10.59
CA PRO A 106 -0.87 4.40 -11.43
C PRO A 106 -0.27 4.32 -12.82
N ASP A 107 -1.14 4.29 -13.83
CA ASP A 107 -0.76 4.42 -15.23
C ASP A 107 -0.15 5.81 -15.48
N LYS A 108 0.67 6.24 -14.53
CA LYS A 108 1.34 7.54 -14.47
C LYS A 108 2.63 7.43 -15.22
N LYS A 109 2.78 8.29 -16.18
CA LYS A 109 4.06 8.58 -16.82
C LYS A 109 5.08 8.84 -15.72
N HIS A 110 6.10 8.02 -15.63
CA HIS A 110 7.23 8.32 -14.77
C HIS A 110 8.03 9.43 -15.43
N THR A 111 8.12 10.58 -14.78
CA THR A 111 9.01 11.66 -15.21
C THR A 111 10.21 11.66 -14.31
N LEU A 112 11.37 11.32 -14.85
CA LEU A 112 12.65 11.44 -14.17
C LEU A 112 13.26 12.78 -14.56
N ILE A 113 13.53 13.64 -13.60
CA ILE A 113 14.10 14.97 -13.81
C ILE A 113 15.51 15.00 -13.25
N PHE A 114 16.47 15.28 -14.11
CA PHE A 114 17.84 15.57 -13.71
C PHE A 114 18.07 17.07 -13.76
N TYR A 115 18.67 17.58 -12.71
CA TYR A 115 18.99 19.00 -12.59
C TYR A 115 20.50 19.17 -12.47
N TYR A 116 21.09 19.83 -13.46
CA TYR A 116 22.53 20.10 -13.49
C TYR A 116 22.77 21.60 -13.51
N MET A 117 23.48 22.10 -12.50
CA MET A 117 23.98 23.47 -12.43
C MET A 117 25.52 23.44 -12.46
N GLY A 118 26.10 23.99 -13.50
CA GLY A 118 27.54 24.17 -13.67
C GLY A 118 27.88 25.64 -13.84
N ASP A 119 27.97 26.35 -12.75
CA ASP A 119 28.30 27.74 -12.74
C ASP A 119 29.83 27.90 -12.93
N ASN A 120 30.26 28.02 -14.19
CA ASN A 120 31.59 28.50 -14.63
C ASN A 120 32.83 27.90 -13.92
N THR A 121 32.73 26.68 -13.36
CA THR A 121 33.70 26.12 -12.43
C THR A 121 34.62 25.06 -13.03
N GLY A 122 34.62 24.89 -14.36
CA GLY A 122 35.36 23.83 -15.04
C GLY A 122 34.71 22.44 -14.96
N LEU A 123 33.53 22.32 -14.38
CA LEU A 123 32.75 21.07 -14.31
C LEU A 123 32.00 20.74 -15.61
N GLU A 124 32.10 21.58 -16.65
CA GLU A 124 31.40 21.39 -17.92
C GLU A 124 31.69 20.02 -18.54
N THR A 125 32.94 19.57 -18.48
CA THR A 125 33.35 18.28 -19.05
C THR A 125 32.73 17.09 -18.32
N GLU A 126 32.70 17.15 -16.97
CA GLU A 126 32.08 16.12 -16.15
C GLU A 126 30.57 16.11 -16.32
N MET A 127 29.96 17.27 -16.45
CA MET A 127 28.54 17.41 -16.73
C MET A 127 28.16 16.81 -18.07
N GLU A 128 28.92 17.07 -19.12
CA GLU A 128 28.70 16.45 -20.43
C GLU A 128 28.89 14.93 -20.40
N ALA A 129 29.88 14.43 -19.65
CA ALA A 129 30.09 13.01 -19.49
C ALA A 129 28.88 12.36 -18.77
N ASN A 130 28.37 12.97 -17.70
CA ASN A 130 27.19 12.52 -16.98
C ASN A 130 25.93 12.57 -17.84
N LEU A 131 25.75 13.60 -18.65
CA LEU A 131 24.64 13.68 -19.60
C LEU A 131 24.63 12.52 -20.59
N ARG A 132 25.81 12.10 -21.10
CA ARG A 132 25.91 10.93 -21.98
C ARG A 132 25.51 9.63 -21.27
N ILE A 133 25.88 9.48 -20.01
CA ILE A 133 25.48 8.32 -19.18
C ILE A 133 23.96 8.33 -18.99
N ILE A 134 23.38 9.49 -18.67
CA ILE A 134 21.92 9.64 -18.51
C ILE A 134 21.19 9.34 -19.82
N GLN A 135 21.71 9.83 -20.96
CA GLN A 135 21.14 9.53 -22.27
C GLN A 135 21.08 8.03 -22.56
N GLY A 136 22.18 7.30 -22.24
CA GLY A 136 22.21 5.84 -22.38
C GLY A 136 21.19 5.13 -21.50
N ALA A 137 21.11 5.51 -20.23
CA ALA A 137 20.17 4.94 -19.28
C ALA A 137 18.71 5.34 -19.60
N ALA A 138 18.49 6.60 -20.01
CA ALA A 138 17.17 7.10 -20.37
C ALA A 138 16.56 6.36 -21.55
N GLY A 139 17.38 6.02 -22.57
CA GLY A 139 16.93 5.21 -23.69
C GLY A 139 16.36 3.87 -23.27
N HIS A 140 16.93 3.25 -22.23
CA HIS A 140 16.40 2.02 -21.65
C HIS A 140 15.07 2.22 -20.97
N LEU A 141 14.96 3.24 -20.12
CA LEU A 141 13.73 3.57 -19.38
C LEU A 141 12.57 3.94 -20.32
N ILE A 142 12.84 4.73 -21.36
CA ILE A 142 11.83 5.15 -22.34
C ILE A 142 11.32 3.96 -23.16
N ARG A 143 12.19 2.99 -23.49
CA ARG A 143 11.78 1.77 -24.21
C ARG A 143 10.98 0.79 -23.35
N LEU A 144 11.13 0.82 -22.03
CA LEU A 144 10.35 -0.02 -21.13
C LEU A 144 8.86 0.37 -21.09
N SER A 145 8.55 1.64 -21.33
CA SER A 145 7.18 2.11 -21.41
C SER A 145 7.14 3.46 -22.13
N ASP A 146 6.21 3.61 -23.06
CA ASP A 146 5.87 4.87 -23.74
C ASP A 146 5.40 5.98 -22.77
N LYS A 147 5.06 5.59 -21.55
CA LYS A 147 4.64 6.47 -20.47
C LYS A 147 5.80 7.05 -19.66
N ASN A 148 7.01 6.54 -19.84
CA ASN A 148 8.19 7.06 -19.16
C ASN A 148 8.75 8.28 -19.89
N GLN A 149 9.14 9.28 -19.12
CA GLN A 149 9.76 10.51 -19.64
C GLN A 149 11.03 10.80 -18.84
N VAL A 150 12.03 11.31 -19.52
CA VAL A 150 13.24 11.82 -18.88
C VAL A 150 13.45 13.27 -19.34
N ALA A 151 13.49 14.16 -18.38
CA ALA A 151 13.78 15.57 -18.60
C ALA A 151 15.11 15.94 -17.94
N VAL A 152 15.87 16.78 -18.59
CA VAL A 152 17.14 17.28 -18.07
C VAL A 152 17.11 18.80 -18.11
N PHE A 153 17.25 19.42 -16.96
CA PHE A 153 17.58 20.83 -16.86
C PHE A 153 19.10 20.96 -16.80
N TYR A 154 19.64 21.73 -17.71
CA TYR A 154 21.07 21.93 -17.83
C TYR A 154 21.36 23.44 -17.85
N ASP A 155 22.17 23.89 -16.91
CA ASP A 155 22.65 25.26 -16.80
C ASP A 155 24.18 25.25 -16.71
N ASN A 156 24.85 25.85 -17.68
CA ASN A 156 26.30 25.97 -17.72
C ASN A 156 26.80 27.42 -17.48
N GLY A 157 25.95 28.26 -16.91
CA GLY A 157 26.27 29.66 -16.63
C GLY A 157 26.24 30.59 -17.87
N LYS A 158 26.09 30.04 -19.08
CA LYS A 158 25.92 30.78 -20.32
C LYS A 158 24.55 30.56 -20.95
N ARG A 159 24.00 29.41 -20.70
CA ARG A 159 22.74 28.97 -21.27
C ARG A 159 22.06 27.98 -20.33
N SER A 160 20.81 28.23 -20.07
CA SER A 160 19.95 27.30 -19.32
C SER A 160 18.95 26.68 -20.27
N THR A 161 18.88 25.36 -20.29
CA THR A 161 17.93 24.60 -21.14
C THR A 161 17.20 23.55 -20.38
N LEU A 162 15.90 23.46 -20.64
CA LEU A 162 15.09 22.29 -20.26
C LEU A 162 14.90 21.42 -21.51
N THR A 163 15.40 20.20 -21.44
CA THR A 163 15.30 19.26 -22.54
C THR A 163 14.56 17.99 -22.12
N LYS A 164 13.81 17.43 -23.05
CA LYS A 164 13.23 16.10 -22.94
C LYS A 164 14.07 15.12 -23.77
N LEU A 165 14.39 13.98 -23.18
CA LEU A 165 15.03 12.89 -23.92
C LEU A 165 13.97 12.07 -24.65
N VAL A 166 14.16 11.88 -25.94
CA VAL A 166 13.27 11.10 -26.82
C VAL A 166 14.07 10.05 -27.59
N ILE A 167 13.42 9.00 -28.01
CA ILE A 167 14.01 8.04 -28.96
C ILE A 167 13.80 8.59 -30.38
N ASN A 168 14.88 8.73 -31.10
CA ASN A 168 14.84 9.04 -32.53
C ASN A 168 14.48 7.74 -33.29
N GLU A 169 13.37 7.76 -33.99
CA GLU A 169 12.82 6.57 -34.67
C GLU A 169 13.71 6.10 -35.85
N GLU A 170 14.41 7.04 -36.51
CA GLU A 170 15.24 6.73 -37.67
C GLU A 170 16.49 5.91 -37.33
N ASN A 171 17.12 6.20 -36.19
CA ASN A 171 18.38 5.57 -35.80
C ASN A 171 18.31 4.82 -34.45
N ASN A 172 17.14 4.78 -33.83
CA ASN A 172 16.86 4.15 -32.54
C ASN A 172 17.79 4.63 -31.40
N ARG A 173 18.27 5.86 -31.46
CA ARG A 173 19.13 6.48 -30.46
C ARG A 173 18.36 7.51 -29.65
N THR A 174 18.82 7.73 -28.42
CA THR A 174 18.31 8.80 -27.58
C THR A 174 18.81 10.15 -28.08
N SER A 175 17.92 11.10 -28.24
CA SER A 175 18.22 12.48 -28.64
C SER A 175 17.57 13.47 -27.67
N HIS A 176 18.07 14.70 -27.68
CA HIS A 176 17.50 15.81 -26.91
C HIS A 176 16.47 16.55 -27.74
N GLN A 177 15.33 16.79 -27.13
CA GLN A 177 14.34 17.74 -27.63
C GLN A 177 14.29 18.91 -26.66
N ILE A 178 14.71 20.09 -27.09
CA ILE A 178 14.62 21.31 -26.26
C ILE A 178 13.15 21.62 -26.05
N ILE A 179 12.76 21.75 -24.78
CA ILE A 179 11.42 22.17 -24.37
C ILE A 179 11.43 23.70 -24.19
N GLU A 180 12.44 24.20 -23.50
CA GLU A 180 12.55 25.60 -23.14
C GLU A 180 14.01 25.99 -23.00
N GLU A 181 14.32 27.25 -23.38
CA GLU A 181 15.64 27.83 -23.29
C GLU A 181 15.53 29.21 -22.62
N TYR A 182 16.41 29.48 -21.63
CA TYR A 182 16.42 30.68 -20.80
C TYR A 182 17.71 31.48 -20.95
#